data_9d02b580aced5a523883640cb7ce8ba2
#
_entry.id   9d02b580aced5a523883640cb7ce8ba2
#
_cell.length_a   1.000
_cell.length_b   1.000
_cell.length_c   1.000
_cell.angle_alpha   90.00
_cell.angle_beta   90.00
_cell.angle_gamma   90.00
#
_symmetry.space_group_name_H-M   'P 1'
#
loop_
_entity.id
_entity.type
_entity.pdbx_description
1 polymer ?
#
loop_
_entity_poly.entity_id
_entity_poly.type
_entity_poly.pdbx_seq_one_letter_code
_entity_poly.pdbx_strand_id
1 'polypeptide(L)'
;MIKPRFWDEEPETAFQYLIKENPLIKDSQTAQEVLETLFDKVRFLKKAIQEDGTEVCLFCVEDETFETIEYLLFEVYIGLDSNDYNYNYYEDEYAVLDAADNFE
;
A
#
# COMPACT_ATOMS: atom_id res chain seq x y z
N MET A 1 -18.03 3.27 -10.60
CA MET A 1 -17.07 2.97 -11.66
C MET A 1 -15.88 2.22 -11.08
N ILE A 2 -15.54 1.10 -11.70
CA ILE A 2 -14.42 0.31 -11.22
C ILE A 2 -13.12 0.93 -11.74
N LYS A 3 -12.19 1.20 -10.85
CA LYS A 3 -10.89 1.71 -11.27
C LYS A 3 -10.13 0.59 -11.98
N PRO A 4 -9.43 0.89 -13.08
CA PRO A 4 -8.60 -0.14 -13.70
C PRO A 4 -7.51 -0.58 -12.73
N ARG A 5 -7.19 -1.86 -12.76
CA ARG A 5 -6.08 -2.36 -11.97
C ARG A 5 -4.80 -1.79 -12.52
N PHE A 6 -4.09 -1.04 -11.70
CA PHE A 6 -2.85 -0.46 -12.19
C PHE A 6 -1.81 -1.54 -12.52
N TRP A 7 -1.89 -2.69 -11.87
CA TRP A 7 -0.95 -3.79 -12.13
C TRP A 7 -1.28 -4.61 -13.37
N ASP A 8 -2.39 -4.33 -14.04
CA ASP A 8 -2.67 -4.96 -15.32
C ASP A 8 -1.98 -4.23 -16.47
N GLU A 9 -1.53 -2.99 -16.23
CA GLU A 9 -0.90 -2.14 -17.23
C GLU A 9 0.44 -1.59 -16.75
N GLU A 10 1.42 -2.46 -16.55
CA GLU A 10 2.74 -2.10 -16.05
C GLU A 10 2.65 -1.44 -14.66
N PRO A 11 2.05 -2.14 -13.72
CA PRO A 11 1.71 -1.58 -12.41
C PRO A 11 2.92 -1.07 -11.64
N GLU A 12 4.05 -1.74 -11.75
CA GLU A 12 5.22 -1.33 -10.99
C GLU A 12 5.74 0.03 -11.44
N THR A 13 5.67 0.32 -12.73
CA THR A 13 6.12 1.61 -13.23
C THR A 13 5.26 2.74 -12.70
N ALA A 14 3.94 2.55 -12.75
CA ALA A 14 3.00 3.55 -12.22
C ALA A 14 3.19 3.73 -10.72
N PHE A 15 3.33 2.63 -10.01
CA PHE A 15 3.47 2.67 -8.56
C PHE A 15 4.79 3.28 -8.13
N GLN A 16 5.87 2.95 -8.83
CA GLN A 16 7.16 3.58 -8.56
C GLN A 16 7.08 5.08 -8.70
N TYR A 17 6.42 5.53 -9.75
CA TYR A 17 6.26 6.97 -9.95
C TYR A 17 5.48 7.62 -8.81
N LEU A 18 4.40 7.00 -8.38
CA LEU A 18 3.55 7.58 -7.34
C LEU A 18 4.18 7.51 -5.96
N ILE A 19 4.88 6.44 -5.66
CA ILE A 19 5.43 6.22 -4.31
C ILE A 19 6.87 6.71 -4.21
N LYS A 20 7.73 6.30 -5.12
CA LYS A 20 9.15 6.61 -5.02
C LYS A 20 9.48 8.03 -5.44
N GLU A 21 8.80 8.50 -6.47
CA GLU A 21 9.08 9.82 -7.04
C GLU A 21 8.22 10.93 -6.45
N ASN A 22 7.25 10.58 -5.62
CA ASN A 22 6.33 11.56 -5.06
C ASN A 22 6.90 12.12 -3.75
N PRO A 23 7.37 13.38 -3.74
CA PRO A 23 7.99 13.95 -2.55
C PRO A 23 6.99 14.27 -1.43
N LEU A 24 5.70 14.14 -1.70
CA LEU A 24 4.66 14.45 -0.72
C LEU A 24 4.39 13.32 0.27
N ILE A 25 4.91 12.11 0.00
CA ILE A 25 4.72 11.00 0.92
C ILE A 25 5.74 11.12 2.05
N LYS A 26 5.27 11.59 3.18
CA LYS A 26 6.13 11.83 4.35
C LYS A 26 5.54 11.28 5.65
N ASP A 27 4.33 10.75 5.61
CA ASP A 27 3.70 10.14 6.78
C ASP A 27 2.59 9.19 6.31
N SER A 28 1.93 8.54 7.26
CA SER A 28 0.87 7.58 6.94
C SER A 28 -0.31 8.23 6.26
N GLN A 29 -0.62 9.47 6.61
CA GLN A 29 -1.75 10.17 6.02
C GLN A 29 -1.51 10.45 4.53
N THR A 30 -0.34 10.95 4.19
CA THR A 30 -0.02 11.22 2.78
C THR A 30 0.10 9.93 1.98
N ALA A 31 0.63 8.86 2.59
CA ALA A 31 0.68 7.56 1.95
C ALA A 31 -0.74 7.05 1.64
N GLN A 32 -1.65 7.20 2.59
CA GLN A 32 -3.04 6.79 2.39
C GLN A 32 -3.69 7.57 1.26
N GLU A 33 -3.46 8.88 1.21
CA GLU A 33 -4.02 9.72 0.16
C GLU A 33 -3.55 9.28 -1.23
N VAL A 34 -2.28 8.93 -1.35
CA VAL A 34 -1.74 8.42 -2.62
C VAL A 34 -2.39 7.09 -2.98
N LEU A 35 -2.50 6.17 -2.03
CA LEU A 35 -3.13 4.88 -2.29
C LEU A 35 -4.60 5.03 -2.68
N GLU A 36 -5.29 5.99 -2.09
CA GLU A 36 -6.70 6.24 -2.41
C GLU A 36 -6.91 6.76 -3.82
N THR A 37 -5.87 7.26 -4.47
CA THR A 37 -5.97 7.61 -5.89
C THR A 37 -5.96 6.39 -6.78
N LEU A 38 -5.47 5.26 -6.29
CA LEU A 38 -5.34 4.01 -7.04
C LEU A 38 -6.41 2.98 -6.70
N PHE A 39 -6.86 2.99 -5.47
CA PHE A 39 -7.79 1.98 -4.95
C PHE A 39 -9.00 2.64 -4.33
N ASP A 40 -10.14 1.94 -4.38
CA ASP A 40 -11.38 2.47 -3.83
C ASP A 40 -11.45 2.36 -2.32
N LYS A 41 -10.83 1.34 -1.75
CA LYS A 41 -10.87 1.11 -0.30
C LYS A 41 -9.47 0.88 0.22
N VAL A 42 -9.02 1.81 1.04
CA VAL A 42 -7.71 1.76 1.67
C VAL A 42 -7.89 2.02 3.16
N ARG A 43 -7.39 1.13 3.99
CA ARG A 43 -7.47 1.28 5.43
C ARG A 43 -6.09 1.18 6.06
N PHE A 44 -5.73 2.20 6.83
CA PHE A 44 -4.49 2.20 7.58
C PHE A 44 -4.60 1.19 8.74
N LEU A 45 -3.59 0.33 8.88
CA LEU A 45 -3.57 -0.69 9.92
C LEU A 45 -2.59 -0.34 11.02
N LYS A 46 -1.35 -0.05 10.65
CA LYS A 46 -0.32 0.09 11.67
C LYS A 46 0.92 0.75 11.09
N LYS A 47 1.71 1.36 11.93
CA LYS A 47 2.99 1.93 11.57
C LYS A 47 4.08 1.27 12.40
N ALA A 48 5.17 0.90 11.76
CA ALA A 48 6.35 0.37 12.41
C ALA A 48 7.55 1.23 12.05
N ILE A 49 8.52 1.31 12.96
CA ILE A 49 9.75 2.07 12.71
C ILE A 49 10.90 1.08 12.74
N GLN A 50 11.66 1.05 11.65
CA GLN A 50 12.81 0.16 11.53
C GLN A 50 14.03 0.72 12.25
N GLU A 51 15.05 -0.10 12.41
CA GLU A 51 16.25 0.30 13.13
C GLU A 51 16.96 1.49 12.49
N ASP A 52 16.87 1.62 11.18
CA ASP A 52 17.50 2.73 10.47
C ASP A 52 16.64 4.00 10.46
N GLY A 53 15.48 3.96 11.11
CA GLY A 53 14.58 5.11 11.16
C GLY A 53 13.52 5.15 10.08
N THR A 54 13.52 4.19 9.16
CA THR A 54 12.51 4.12 8.12
C THR A 54 11.15 3.78 8.73
N GLU A 55 10.12 4.56 8.39
CA GLU A 55 8.76 4.27 8.81
C GLU A 55 8.11 3.34 7.79
N VAL A 56 7.46 2.29 8.27
CA VAL A 56 6.70 1.37 7.43
C VAL A 56 5.24 1.52 7.80
N CYS A 57 4.44 1.94 6.83
CA CYS A 57 3.00 2.10 7.03
C CYS A 57 2.29 0.94 6.35
N LEU A 58 1.46 0.25 7.10
CA LEU A 58 0.75 -0.94 6.61
C LEU A 58 -0.71 -0.59 6.36
N PHE A 59 -1.19 -0.99 5.19
CA PHE A 59 -2.55 -0.72 4.77
C PHE A 59 -3.23 -1.98 4.28
N CYS A 60 -4.51 -2.12 4.59
CA CYS A 60 -5.34 -3.13 3.98
C CYS A 60 -6.03 -2.49 2.78
N VAL A 61 -5.81 -3.06 1.61
CA VAL A 61 -6.37 -2.55 0.37
C VAL A 61 -7.29 -3.59 -0.24
N GLU A 62 -8.50 -3.19 -0.60
CA GLU A 62 -9.42 -4.04 -1.33
C GLU A 62 -9.36 -3.64 -2.80
N ASP A 63 -9.13 -4.63 -3.66
CA ASP A 63 -9.14 -4.44 -5.09
C ASP A 63 -10.31 -5.21 -5.68
N GLU A 64 -11.29 -4.47 -6.17
CA GLU A 64 -12.45 -5.06 -6.82
C GLU A 64 -12.23 -5.08 -8.31
N THR A 65 -12.25 -6.28 -8.89
CA THR A 65 -12.14 -6.44 -10.33
C THR A 65 -13.17 -7.47 -10.79
N PHE A 66 -14.05 -7.06 -11.70
CA PHE A 66 -15.13 -7.90 -12.16
C PHE A 66 -16.03 -8.32 -11.01
N GLU A 67 -16.07 -9.61 -10.70
CA GLU A 67 -16.91 -10.15 -9.64
C GLU A 67 -16.09 -10.61 -8.44
N THR A 68 -14.79 -10.32 -8.43
CA THR A 68 -13.88 -10.79 -7.41
C THR A 68 -13.33 -9.63 -6.60
N ILE A 69 -13.18 -9.85 -5.31
CA ILE A 69 -12.52 -8.91 -4.41
C ILE A 69 -11.21 -9.56 -3.97
N GLU A 70 -10.12 -8.88 -4.19
CA GLU A 70 -8.82 -9.33 -3.71
C GLU A 70 -8.37 -8.39 -2.60
N TYR A 71 -7.67 -8.95 -1.63
CA TYR A 71 -7.16 -8.17 -0.50
C TYR A 71 -5.65 -8.14 -0.56
N LEU A 72 -5.10 -6.96 -0.27
CA LEU A 72 -3.66 -6.78 -0.27
C LEU A 72 -3.21 -6.20 1.04
N LEU A 73 -2.07 -6.68 1.52
CA LEU A 73 -1.32 -5.97 2.55
C LEU A 73 -0.32 -5.08 1.81
N PHE A 74 -0.49 -3.79 1.95
CA PHE A 74 0.37 -2.81 1.30
C PHE A 74 1.32 -2.21 2.33
N GLU A 75 2.61 -2.21 2.00
CA GLU A 75 3.66 -1.67 2.86
C GLU A 75 4.27 -0.47 2.15
N VAL A 76 4.17 0.70 2.77
CA VAL A 76 4.79 1.91 2.25
C VAL A 76 5.95 2.27 3.16
N TYR A 77 7.15 2.33 2.59
CA TYR A 77 8.37 2.62 3.33
C TYR A 77 8.75 4.08 3.11
N ILE A 78 8.79 4.82 4.19
CA ILE A 78 9.10 6.25 4.16
C ILE A 78 10.49 6.44 4.73
N GLY A 79 11.47 6.61 3.85
CA GLY A 79 12.84 6.86 4.23
C GLY A 79 13.15 8.35 4.28
N LEU A 80 14.40 8.67 4.60
CA LEU A 80 14.83 10.07 4.68
C LEU A 80 14.90 10.73 3.31
N ASP A 81 15.34 9.99 2.30
CA ASP A 81 15.57 10.55 0.97
C ASP A 81 14.70 9.92 -0.11
N SER A 82 14.07 8.81 0.18
CA SER A 82 13.29 8.10 -0.83
C SER A 82 12.20 7.27 -0.18
N ASN A 83 11.21 6.93 -0.98
CA ASN A 83 10.12 6.05 -0.58
C ASN A 83 10.23 4.74 -1.33
N ASP A 84 9.67 3.70 -0.74
CA ASP A 84 9.60 2.40 -1.39
C ASP A 84 8.27 1.76 -1.01
N TYR A 85 7.99 0.62 -1.61
CA TYR A 85 6.73 -0.07 -1.36
C TYR A 85 6.88 -1.56 -1.56
N ASN A 86 5.94 -2.29 -0.98
CA ASN A 86 5.80 -3.72 -1.22
C ASN A 86 4.33 -4.07 -1.04
N TYR A 87 3.87 -5.15 -1.66
CA TYR A 87 2.50 -5.61 -1.48
C TYR A 87 2.41 -7.11 -1.68
N ASN A 88 1.44 -7.70 -0.97
CA ASN A 88 1.15 -9.13 -1.08
C ASN A 88 -0.34 -9.34 -1.12
N TYR A 89 -0.79 -10.30 -1.93
CA TYR A 89 -2.17 -10.67 -2.03
C TYR A 89 -2.53 -11.71 -0.98
N TYR A 90 -3.75 -11.62 -0.47
CA TYR A 90 -4.30 -12.56 0.50
C TYR A 90 -5.73 -12.91 0.11
N GLU A 91 -6.20 -14.08 0.56
CA GLU A 91 -7.52 -14.57 0.21
C GLU A 91 -8.64 -13.78 0.86
N ASP A 92 -8.41 -13.26 2.08
CA ASP A 92 -9.42 -12.51 2.79
C ASP A 92 -8.79 -11.45 3.67
N GLU A 93 -9.66 -10.60 4.22
CA GLU A 93 -9.24 -9.50 5.07
C GLU A 93 -8.54 -9.98 6.34
N TYR A 94 -8.99 -11.11 6.90
CA TYR A 94 -8.39 -11.63 8.13
C TYR A 94 -6.94 -12.00 7.93
N ALA A 95 -6.61 -12.57 6.77
CA ALA A 95 -5.23 -12.91 6.47
C ALA A 95 -4.35 -11.66 6.39
N VAL A 96 -4.89 -10.56 5.83
CA VAL A 96 -4.17 -9.29 5.78
C VAL A 96 -3.92 -8.75 7.20
N LEU A 97 -4.95 -8.77 8.04
CA LEU A 97 -4.83 -8.27 9.41
C LEU A 97 -3.84 -9.09 10.23
N ASP A 98 -3.87 -10.42 10.04
CA ASP A 98 -2.95 -11.31 10.73
C ASP A 98 -1.51 -11.05 10.29
N ALA A 99 -1.29 -10.88 9.00
CA ALA A 99 0.04 -10.56 8.47
C ALA A 99 0.56 -9.24 9.02
N ALA A 100 -0.32 -8.24 9.13
CA ALA A 100 0.04 -6.94 9.68
C ALA A 100 0.42 -7.05 11.16
N ASP A 101 -0.33 -7.85 11.93
CA ASP A 101 -0.04 -8.05 13.35
C ASP A 101 1.30 -8.73 13.59
N ASN A 102 1.72 -9.57 12.65
CA ASN A 102 2.99 -10.29 12.72
C ASN A 102 4.15 -9.54 12.07
N PHE A 103 3.88 -8.38 11.52
CA PHE A 103 4.92 -7.59 10.87
C PHE A 103 5.85 -6.94 11.91
N GLU A 104 7.14 -7.04 11.65
CA GLU A 104 8.14 -6.43 12.52
C GLU A 104 8.94 -5.36 11.81
#